data_0d059afe5cb8503e15504f4b564e5d2d
#
_entry.id   0d059afe5cb8503e15504f4b564e5d2d
#
_cell.length_a   1.000
_cell.length_b   1.000
_cell.length_c   1.000
_cell.angle_alpha   90.00
_cell.angle_beta   90.00
_cell.angle_gamma   90.00
#
_symmetry.space_group_name_H-M   'P 1'
#
loop_
_entity.id
_entity.type
_entity.pdbx_description
1 polymer ?
#
loop_
_entity_poly.entity_id
_entity_poly.type
_entity_poly.pdbx_seq_one_letter_code
_entity_poly.pdbx_strand_id
1 'polypeptide(L)'
;MEYRTLGRTGLRVSAVALGCEGFMNRPEEEVRADFDFAIENGINFLDLYASNPELRSSIGAALAGRREGFVIQGHLCSVWEEGQYLRTRDPEKAQAAFDDLLARLGTDYVDIGMIHYVDAEDDLRKVLDGPILQLALRLRSEGRLRHIGISSHNPAVARQAAGTGLIDVLMFSLNPCYDLLPPSDDVDTLWADESYAQELHNIDPERQRLYEFCEREGVAIDVMKAYGGGDLLSGTNSPFGKPMTPVQCIEYALTRPGVAAVMAGCRSRTEIEAALAWCTATAAQRDYTQALTGLGRFSWEGHCMYCGHCAPCTAGIDIASVNKYYNLTLAQDEVPETVREHYNLLAHHASELSLIHISEPTRLGMIS
;
A
#
# COMPACT_ATOMS: atom_id res chain seq x y z
N MET A 1 9.18 7.72 13.78
CA MET A 1 8.23 7.50 12.66
C MET A 1 8.72 8.25 11.43
N GLU A 2 8.74 7.59 10.27
CA GLU A 2 8.94 8.23 8.96
C GLU A 2 7.58 8.71 8.42
N TYR A 3 7.55 9.93 7.85
CA TYR A 3 6.35 10.48 7.23
C TYR A 3 6.60 10.73 5.74
N ARG A 4 5.65 10.30 4.91
CA ARG A 4 5.69 10.47 3.46
C ARG A 4 4.53 11.35 2.99
N THR A 5 4.70 11.99 1.85
CA THR A 5 3.61 12.71 1.21
C THR A 5 2.72 11.71 0.47
N LEU A 6 1.42 11.77 0.69
CA LEU A 6 0.45 10.91 0.03
C LEU A 6 0.18 11.42 -1.40
N GLY A 7 1.16 11.20 -2.28
CA GLY A 7 1.11 11.64 -3.67
C GLY A 7 0.72 13.11 -3.84
N ARG A 8 -0.08 13.40 -4.85
CA ARG A 8 -0.56 14.75 -5.19
C ARG A 8 -1.57 15.33 -4.20
N THR A 9 -2.03 14.56 -3.19
CA THR A 9 -2.93 15.09 -2.15
C THR A 9 -2.25 16.11 -1.24
N GLY A 10 -0.92 16.07 -1.13
CA GLY A 10 -0.14 16.89 -0.22
C GLY A 10 -0.26 16.51 1.26
N LEU A 11 -1.09 15.49 1.60
CA LEU A 11 -1.22 15.00 2.97
C LEU A 11 0.06 14.31 3.44
N ARG A 12 0.47 14.59 4.67
CA ARG A 12 1.62 13.96 5.32
C ARG A 12 1.15 12.78 6.17
N VAL A 13 1.51 11.56 5.78
CA VAL A 13 1.09 10.32 6.45
C VAL A 13 2.27 9.55 7.01
N SER A 14 2.06 8.82 8.10
CA SER A 14 3.04 7.87 8.62
C SER A 14 3.22 6.71 7.64
N ALA A 15 4.46 6.33 7.37
CA ALA A 15 4.77 5.22 6.45
C ALA A 15 4.21 3.88 6.95
N VAL A 16 4.14 3.70 8.28
CA VAL A 16 3.39 2.63 8.93
C VAL A 16 2.06 3.22 9.39
N ALA A 17 0.97 2.70 8.89
CA ALA A 17 -0.40 3.10 9.14
C ALA A 17 -1.21 1.94 9.72
N LEU A 18 -2.42 2.18 10.22
CA LEU A 18 -3.27 1.14 10.79
C LEU A 18 -4.45 0.79 9.87
N GLY A 19 -4.55 -0.48 9.50
CA GLY A 19 -5.80 -1.10 9.06
C GLY A 19 -6.63 -1.48 10.28
N CYS A 20 -7.80 -0.87 10.44
CA CYS A 20 -8.56 -0.94 11.68
C CYS A 20 -9.44 -2.19 11.82
N GLU A 21 -9.52 -3.08 10.82
CA GLU A 21 -10.34 -4.31 10.91
C GLU A 21 -9.99 -5.20 12.10
N GLY A 22 -8.71 -5.29 12.45
CA GLY A 22 -8.24 -6.14 13.53
C GLY A 22 -8.76 -5.77 14.94
N PHE A 23 -9.36 -4.59 15.09
CA PHE A 23 -9.99 -4.14 16.33
C PHE A 23 -11.45 -4.56 16.46
N MET A 24 -12.02 -5.20 15.45
CA MET A 24 -13.40 -5.69 15.48
C MET A 24 -13.61 -6.70 16.62
N ASN A 25 -14.75 -6.61 17.31
CA ASN A 25 -15.13 -7.47 18.45
C ASN A 25 -14.20 -7.37 19.68
N ARG A 26 -13.44 -6.27 19.82
CA ARG A 26 -12.60 -6.01 20.98
C ARG A 26 -13.26 -4.98 21.92
N PRO A 27 -13.01 -5.06 23.23
CA PRO A 27 -13.48 -4.05 24.19
C PRO A 27 -12.99 -2.64 23.81
N GLU A 28 -13.88 -1.65 23.92
CA GLU A 28 -13.57 -0.26 23.56
C GLU A 28 -12.35 0.29 24.29
N GLU A 29 -12.20 -0.04 25.59
CA GLU A 29 -11.05 0.40 26.38
C GLU A 29 -9.71 -0.15 25.88
N GLU A 30 -9.68 -1.39 25.37
CA GLU A 30 -8.50 -1.98 24.77
C GLU A 30 -8.18 -1.33 23.42
N VAL A 31 -9.19 -1.13 22.59
CA VAL A 31 -9.05 -0.42 21.31
C VAL A 31 -8.47 0.96 21.56
N ARG A 32 -9.01 1.69 22.53
CA ARG A 32 -8.53 3.02 22.90
C ARG A 32 -7.07 3.00 23.36
N ALA A 33 -6.71 2.04 24.23
CA ALA A 33 -5.34 1.90 24.70
C ALA A 33 -4.33 1.60 23.57
N ASP A 34 -4.73 0.78 22.60
CA ASP A 34 -3.92 0.48 21.41
C ASP A 34 -3.79 1.69 20.48
N PHE A 35 -4.86 2.46 20.31
CA PHE A 35 -4.83 3.73 19.58
C PHE A 35 -3.96 4.77 20.28
N ASP A 36 -4.06 4.93 21.60
CA ASP A 36 -3.21 5.83 22.37
C ASP A 36 -1.73 5.47 22.15
N PHE A 37 -1.40 4.20 22.22
CA PHE A 37 -0.05 3.70 21.94
C PHE A 37 0.41 4.01 20.50
N ALA A 38 -0.45 3.76 19.50
CA ALA A 38 -0.13 4.02 18.11
C ALA A 38 0.16 5.52 17.87
N ILE A 39 -0.65 6.39 18.47
CA ILE A 39 -0.51 7.84 18.39
C ILE A 39 0.79 8.32 19.05
N GLU A 40 1.07 7.85 20.26
CA GLU A 40 2.31 8.17 20.98
C GLU A 40 3.57 7.79 20.19
N ASN A 41 3.45 6.77 19.31
CA ASN A 41 4.51 6.33 18.41
C ASN A 41 4.44 6.97 17.00
N GLY A 42 3.56 7.93 16.80
CA GLY A 42 3.53 8.79 15.62
C GLY A 42 2.72 8.25 14.44
N ILE A 43 1.87 7.23 14.63
CA ILE A 43 0.91 6.82 13.61
C ILE A 43 -0.17 7.89 13.48
N ASN A 44 -0.40 8.37 12.25
CA ASN A 44 -1.42 9.36 11.93
C ASN A 44 -2.31 8.99 10.75
N PHE A 45 -2.18 7.78 10.19
CA PHE A 45 -2.97 7.35 9.05
C PHE A 45 -3.74 6.08 9.38
N LEU A 46 -5.07 6.10 9.14
CA LEU A 46 -6.02 5.06 9.52
C LEU A 46 -6.88 4.66 8.33
N ASP A 47 -7.06 3.36 8.14
CA ASP A 47 -8.01 2.80 7.18
C ASP A 47 -9.19 2.13 7.86
N LEU A 48 -10.41 2.53 7.46
CA LEU A 48 -11.67 2.03 7.97
C LEU A 48 -12.54 1.49 6.82
N TYR A 49 -12.18 0.34 6.26
CA TYR A 49 -13.04 -0.29 5.27
C TYR A 49 -14.20 -1.05 5.92
N ALA A 50 -13.97 -1.62 7.11
CA ALA A 50 -14.99 -2.38 7.82
C ALA A 50 -16.15 -1.49 8.22
N SER A 51 -17.36 -1.91 7.83
CA SER A 51 -18.60 -1.18 8.09
C SER A 51 -19.29 -1.56 9.42
N ASN A 52 -18.64 -2.40 10.25
CA ASN A 52 -19.16 -2.80 11.55
C ASN A 52 -19.43 -1.57 12.45
N PRO A 53 -20.67 -1.38 12.95
CA PRO A 53 -21.06 -0.19 13.71
C PRO A 53 -20.32 -0.03 15.04
N GLU A 54 -20.06 -1.13 15.75
CA GLU A 54 -19.38 -1.11 17.05
C GLU A 54 -17.92 -0.71 16.87
N LEU A 55 -17.24 -1.27 15.87
CA LEU A 55 -15.88 -0.91 15.51
C LEU A 55 -15.76 0.60 15.20
N ARG A 56 -16.64 1.12 14.35
CA ARG A 56 -16.66 2.56 14.00
C ARG A 56 -16.85 3.44 15.23
N SER A 57 -17.75 3.03 16.15
CA SER A 57 -18.00 3.76 17.40
C SER A 57 -16.79 3.72 18.33
N SER A 58 -16.15 2.56 18.50
CA SER A 58 -14.93 2.42 19.33
C SER A 58 -13.78 3.28 18.81
N ILE A 59 -13.61 3.32 17.49
CA ILE A 59 -12.60 4.19 16.87
C ILE A 59 -12.95 5.67 17.04
N GLY A 60 -14.23 6.04 16.87
CA GLY A 60 -14.70 7.40 17.14
C GLY A 60 -14.43 7.85 18.56
N ALA A 61 -14.69 6.99 19.55
CA ALA A 61 -14.37 7.24 20.95
C ALA A 61 -12.85 7.43 21.16
N ALA A 62 -12.03 6.60 20.50
CA ALA A 62 -10.58 6.72 20.56
C ALA A 62 -10.04 8.01 19.91
N LEU A 63 -10.73 8.55 18.90
CA LEU A 63 -10.36 9.78 18.19
C LEU A 63 -10.94 11.05 18.80
N ALA A 64 -11.80 10.96 19.82
CA ALA A 64 -12.48 12.11 20.41
C ALA A 64 -11.50 13.19 20.88
N GLY A 65 -11.70 14.42 20.39
CA GLY A 65 -10.86 15.58 20.71
C GLY A 65 -9.50 15.64 20.00
N ARG A 66 -9.19 14.70 19.09
CA ARG A 66 -7.91 14.64 18.38
C ARG A 66 -8.01 14.27 16.90
N ARG A 67 -9.24 14.30 16.33
CA ARG A 67 -9.54 13.97 14.93
C ARG A 67 -8.61 14.66 13.93
N GLU A 68 -8.29 15.92 14.15
CA GLU A 68 -7.46 16.73 13.24
C GLU A 68 -6.01 16.23 13.13
N GLY A 69 -5.54 15.44 14.09
CA GLY A 69 -4.21 14.82 14.06
C GLY A 69 -4.08 13.63 13.11
N PHE A 70 -5.20 13.22 12.47
CA PHE A 70 -5.25 12.00 11.66
C PHE A 70 -5.68 12.25 10.23
N VAL A 71 -5.08 11.49 9.32
CA VAL A 71 -5.61 11.24 7.98
C VAL A 71 -6.47 9.98 8.08
N ILE A 72 -7.76 10.10 7.79
CA ILE A 72 -8.70 8.99 7.83
C ILE A 72 -9.16 8.63 6.43
N GLN A 73 -9.01 7.36 6.09
CA GLN A 73 -9.52 6.73 4.90
C GLN A 73 -10.79 5.96 5.24
N GLY A 74 -11.92 6.43 4.74
CA GLY A 74 -13.23 5.81 4.93
C GLY A 74 -13.77 5.26 3.63
N HIS A 75 -14.36 4.05 3.66
CA HIS A 75 -14.79 3.38 2.43
C HIS A 75 -16.24 3.68 2.07
N LEU A 76 -16.45 4.16 0.85
CA LEU A 76 -17.75 4.15 0.17
C LEU A 76 -18.04 2.73 -0.35
N CYS A 77 -19.30 2.37 -0.44
CA CYS A 77 -19.73 1.05 -0.94
C CYS A 77 -19.45 -0.15 -0.03
N SER A 78 -19.01 0.10 1.21
CA SER A 78 -18.90 -0.89 2.27
C SER A 78 -20.07 -0.69 3.23
N VAL A 79 -20.98 -1.65 3.31
CA VAL A 79 -22.20 -1.59 4.13
C VAL A 79 -22.25 -2.72 5.14
N TRP A 80 -23.02 -2.54 6.21
CA TRP A 80 -23.28 -3.55 7.24
C TRP A 80 -24.75 -3.91 7.23
N GLU A 81 -25.05 -5.10 6.77
CA GLU A 81 -26.44 -5.59 6.70
C GLU A 81 -26.49 -7.00 7.32
N GLU A 82 -27.54 -7.28 8.08
CA GLU A 82 -27.76 -8.60 8.69
C GLU A 82 -26.59 -9.13 9.52
N GLY A 83 -25.84 -8.22 10.18
CA GLY A 83 -24.72 -8.59 11.02
C GLY A 83 -23.42 -8.90 10.27
N GLN A 84 -23.32 -8.58 8.99
CA GLN A 84 -22.15 -8.83 8.17
C GLN A 84 -21.81 -7.68 7.23
N TYR A 85 -20.56 -7.66 6.81
CA TYR A 85 -20.08 -6.79 5.77
C TYR A 85 -20.60 -7.22 4.39
N LEU A 86 -21.06 -6.25 3.60
CA LEU A 86 -21.43 -6.44 2.20
C LEU A 86 -20.87 -5.30 1.34
N ARG A 87 -20.54 -5.61 0.08
CA ARG A 87 -20.22 -4.62 -0.94
C ARG A 87 -21.49 -4.20 -1.70
N THR A 88 -21.68 -2.90 -1.89
CA THR A 88 -22.81 -2.37 -2.66
C THR A 88 -22.36 -1.44 -3.79
N ARG A 89 -23.19 -1.35 -4.85
CA ARG A 89 -23.10 -0.28 -5.87
C ARG A 89 -24.39 0.55 -5.90
N ASP A 90 -25.28 0.34 -4.93
CA ASP A 90 -26.44 1.17 -4.69
C ASP A 90 -26.00 2.49 -4.04
N PRO A 91 -26.23 3.66 -4.68
CA PRO A 91 -25.78 4.94 -4.16
C PRO A 91 -26.50 5.36 -2.88
N GLU A 92 -27.75 4.96 -2.66
CA GLU A 92 -28.50 5.29 -1.45
C GLU A 92 -27.93 4.51 -0.25
N LYS A 93 -27.66 3.22 -0.42
CA LYS A 93 -27.00 2.40 0.59
C LYS A 93 -25.58 2.88 0.88
N ALA A 94 -24.82 3.21 -0.16
CA ALA A 94 -23.47 3.75 -0.01
C ALA A 94 -23.45 5.08 0.74
N GLN A 95 -24.41 5.97 0.43
CA GLN A 95 -24.59 7.25 1.15
C GLN A 95 -24.95 7.01 2.62
N ALA A 96 -25.93 6.16 2.91
CA ALA A 96 -26.36 5.89 4.27
C ALA A 96 -25.23 5.28 5.12
N ALA A 97 -24.45 4.36 4.57
CA ALA A 97 -23.29 3.77 5.26
C ALA A 97 -22.16 4.78 5.49
N PHE A 98 -21.98 5.75 4.60
CA PHE A 98 -21.02 6.83 4.75
C PHE A 98 -21.47 7.83 5.81
N ASP A 99 -22.76 8.15 5.85
CA ASP A 99 -23.37 9.01 6.89
C ASP A 99 -23.22 8.37 8.29
N ASP A 100 -23.46 7.04 8.40
CA ASP A 100 -23.22 6.27 9.64
C ASP A 100 -21.74 6.31 10.04
N LEU A 101 -20.81 6.17 9.08
CA LEU A 101 -19.38 6.27 9.35
C LEU A 101 -19.03 7.61 10.00
N LEU A 102 -19.42 8.72 9.40
CA LEU A 102 -19.12 10.06 9.92
C LEU A 102 -19.76 10.28 11.30
N ALA A 103 -21.01 9.88 11.46
CA ALA A 103 -21.73 10.02 12.73
C ALA A 103 -21.05 9.25 13.88
N ARG A 104 -20.62 8.01 13.62
CA ARG A 104 -19.94 7.17 14.63
C ARG A 104 -18.52 7.63 14.92
N LEU A 105 -17.82 8.15 13.93
CA LEU A 105 -16.50 8.77 14.13
C LEU A 105 -16.57 10.13 14.84
N GLY A 106 -17.75 10.74 14.94
CA GLY A 106 -17.93 12.07 15.50
C GLY A 106 -17.23 13.16 14.71
N THR A 107 -17.29 13.08 13.38
CA THR A 107 -16.63 14.02 12.46
C THR A 107 -17.53 14.33 11.27
N ASP A 108 -17.32 15.49 10.65
CA ASP A 108 -18.08 15.93 9.47
C ASP A 108 -17.42 15.47 8.16
N TYR A 109 -16.19 14.93 8.21
CA TYR A 109 -15.44 14.54 7.00
C TYR A 109 -14.46 13.40 7.25
N VAL A 110 -14.10 12.74 6.15
CA VAL A 110 -12.87 11.92 6.03
C VAL A 110 -11.90 12.58 5.05
N ASP A 111 -10.62 12.27 5.18
CA ASP A 111 -9.60 12.83 4.27
C ASP A 111 -9.64 12.12 2.91
N ILE A 112 -9.88 10.81 2.91
CA ILE A 112 -9.97 10.00 1.70
C ILE A 112 -11.28 9.23 1.70
N GLY A 113 -12.12 9.45 0.69
CA GLY A 113 -13.29 8.61 0.40
C GLY A 113 -12.89 7.52 -0.58
N MET A 114 -12.72 6.29 -0.08
CA MET A 114 -12.26 5.16 -0.87
C MET A 114 -13.43 4.42 -1.51
N ILE A 115 -13.50 4.37 -2.84
CA ILE A 115 -14.47 3.52 -3.55
C ILE A 115 -14.02 2.08 -3.38
N HIS A 116 -14.81 1.29 -2.66
CA HIS A 116 -14.40 -0.01 -2.16
C HIS A 116 -14.46 -1.12 -3.20
N TYR A 117 -13.36 -1.88 -3.31
CA TYR A 117 -13.24 -3.16 -3.99
C TYR A 117 -13.71 -3.14 -5.46
N VAL A 118 -12.82 -2.73 -6.35
CA VAL A 118 -13.08 -2.67 -7.80
C VAL A 118 -11.98 -3.46 -8.50
N ASP A 119 -12.28 -4.72 -8.91
CA ASP A 119 -11.30 -5.64 -9.48
C ASP A 119 -11.63 -6.06 -10.93
N ALA A 120 -12.88 -5.86 -11.37
CA ALA A 120 -13.32 -6.18 -12.73
C ALA A 120 -13.50 -4.92 -13.57
N GLU A 121 -13.16 -4.99 -14.86
CA GLU A 121 -13.28 -3.85 -15.80
C GLU A 121 -14.74 -3.37 -15.96
N ASP A 122 -15.69 -4.29 -15.93
CA ASP A 122 -17.11 -3.94 -16.06
C ASP A 122 -17.63 -3.24 -14.81
N ASP A 123 -17.11 -3.61 -13.61
CA ASP A 123 -17.42 -2.92 -12.36
C ASP A 123 -16.77 -1.53 -12.33
N LEU A 124 -15.52 -1.40 -12.80
CA LEU A 124 -14.88 -0.10 -12.94
C LEU A 124 -15.69 0.84 -13.83
N ARG A 125 -16.16 0.37 -14.99
CA ARG A 125 -17.04 1.16 -15.87
C ARG A 125 -18.33 1.57 -15.18
N LYS A 126 -19.00 0.65 -14.47
CA LYS A 126 -20.21 0.97 -13.70
C LYS A 126 -19.97 2.02 -12.61
N VAL A 127 -18.79 1.99 -11.99
CA VAL A 127 -18.38 2.99 -11.00
C VAL A 127 -18.14 4.35 -11.66
N LEU A 128 -17.34 4.38 -12.75
CA LEU A 128 -16.91 5.64 -13.39
C LEU A 128 -18.06 6.35 -14.14
N ASP A 129 -18.90 5.59 -14.84
CA ASP A 129 -20.01 6.13 -15.63
C ASP A 129 -21.31 6.26 -14.82
N GLY A 130 -21.32 5.72 -13.59
CA GLY A 130 -22.51 5.53 -12.80
C GLY A 130 -22.66 6.45 -11.59
N PRO A 131 -23.69 6.19 -10.77
CA PRO A 131 -24.05 7.05 -9.63
C PRO A 131 -23.03 7.03 -8.49
N ILE A 132 -22.16 6.02 -8.39
CA ILE A 132 -21.17 5.93 -7.29
C ILE A 132 -20.09 7.01 -7.43
N LEU A 133 -19.56 7.23 -8.63
CA LEU A 133 -18.62 8.35 -8.84
C LEU A 133 -19.31 9.69 -8.62
N GLN A 134 -20.56 9.84 -9.09
CA GLN A 134 -21.33 11.06 -8.86
C GLN A 134 -21.54 11.33 -7.36
N LEU A 135 -21.80 10.29 -6.58
CA LEU A 135 -21.88 10.37 -5.12
C LEU A 135 -20.54 10.85 -4.53
N ALA A 136 -19.43 10.23 -4.91
CA ALA A 136 -18.09 10.61 -4.41
C ALA A 136 -17.76 12.08 -4.75
N LEU A 137 -18.03 12.52 -5.98
CA LEU A 137 -17.81 13.90 -6.44
C LEU A 137 -18.67 14.90 -5.66
N ARG A 138 -19.94 14.55 -5.41
CA ARG A 138 -20.86 15.37 -4.59
C ARG A 138 -20.35 15.49 -3.17
N LEU A 139 -20.04 14.38 -2.50
CA LEU A 139 -19.49 14.38 -1.14
C LEU A 139 -18.20 15.19 -1.03
N ARG A 140 -17.36 15.15 -2.07
CA ARG A 140 -16.16 16.00 -2.16
C ARG A 140 -16.52 17.48 -2.25
N SER A 141 -17.49 17.83 -3.08
CA SER A 141 -17.95 19.24 -3.24
C SER A 141 -18.61 19.78 -1.96
N GLU A 142 -19.23 18.92 -1.16
CA GLU A 142 -19.80 19.21 0.15
C GLU A 142 -18.75 19.29 1.27
N GLY A 143 -17.48 18.97 0.98
CA GLY A 143 -16.39 18.93 1.95
C GLY A 143 -16.43 17.74 2.92
N ARG A 144 -17.27 16.75 2.65
CA ARG A 144 -17.45 15.54 3.47
C ARG A 144 -16.37 14.48 3.20
N LEU A 145 -15.72 14.52 2.06
CA LEU A 145 -14.44 13.89 1.78
C LEU A 145 -13.54 14.87 1.02
N ARG A 146 -12.23 14.77 1.21
CA ARG A 146 -11.27 15.69 0.59
C ARG A 146 -10.70 15.14 -0.72
N HIS A 147 -10.34 13.86 -0.73
CA HIS A 147 -9.73 13.15 -1.85
C HIS A 147 -10.51 11.89 -2.18
N ILE A 148 -10.50 11.49 -3.44
CA ILE A 148 -11.15 10.26 -3.90
C ILE A 148 -10.08 9.19 -4.07
N GLY A 149 -10.30 8.05 -3.43
CA GLY A 149 -9.51 6.85 -3.61
C GLY A 149 -10.31 5.71 -4.22
N ILE A 150 -9.61 4.66 -4.59
CA ILE A 150 -10.18 3.38 -5.00
C ILE A 150 -9.38 2.23 -4.42
N SER A 151 -10.03 1.14 -3.99
CA SER A 151 -9.33 -0.07 -3.59
C SER A 151 -9.47 -1.17 -4.63
N SER A 152 -8.36 -1.82 -4.97
CA SER A 152 -8.31 -2.89 -5.96
C SER A 152 -7.23 -3.91 -5.63
N HIS A 153 -7.41 -5.14 -6.12
CA HIS A 153 -6.43 -6.21 -6.12
C HIS A 153 -5.90 -6.50 -7.53
N ASN A 154 -6.61 -6.03 -8.56
CA ASN A 154 -6.26 -6.23 -9.97
C ASN A 154 -5.43 -5.05 -10.49
N PRO A 155 -4.13 -5.26 -10.86
CA PRO A 155 -3.25 -4.17 -11.27
C PRO A 155 -3.68 -3.49 -12.57
N ALA A 156 -4.30 -4.22 -13.49
CA ALA A 156 -4.77 -3.65 -14.76
C ALA A 156 -5.95 -2.69 -14.52
N VAL A 157 -6.92 -3.10 -13.70
CA VAL A 157 -8.09 -2.29 -13.31
C VAL A 157 -7.66 -1.08 -12.49
N ALA A 158 -6.76 -1.29 -11.52
CA ALA A 158 -6.22 -0.21 -10.69
C ALA A 158 -5.51 0.85 -11.54
N ARG A 159 -4.71 0.44 -12.54
CA ARG A 159 -4.03 1.37 -13.45
C ARG A 159 -5.00 2.13 -14.34
N GLN A 160 -6.05 1.48 -14.85
CA GLN A 160 -7.12 2.16 -15.59
C GLN A 160 -7.81 3.23 -14.71
N ALA A 161 -8.16 2.88 -13.48
CA ALA A 161 -8.78 3.81 -12.53
C ALA A 161 -7.87 5.01 -12.24
N ALA A 162 -6.60 4.78 -11.92
CA ALA A 162 -5.61 5.84 -11.69
C ALA A 162 -5.44 6.75 -12.92
N GLY A 163 -5.51 6.18 -14.13
CA GLY A 163 -5.38 6.90 -15.41
C GLY A 163 -6.52 7.85 -15.73
N THR A 164 -7.65 7.78 -15.00
CA THR A 164 -8.77 8.72 -15.19
C THR A 164 -8.47 10.15 -14.73
N GLY A 165 -7.44 10.35 -13.91
CA GLY A 165 -7.15 11.62 -13.26
C GLY A 165 -8.09 12.00 -12.11
N LEU A 166 -9.08 11.15 -11.81
CA LEU A 166 -10.10 11.37 -10.77
C LEU A 166 -9.70 10.77 -9.41
N ILE A 167 -8.79 9.79 -9.43
CA ILE A 167 -8.36 9.03 -8.25
C ILE A 167 -7.03 9.60 -7.75
N ASP A 168 -7.01 10.04 -6.51
CA ASP A 168 -5.83 10.61 -5.86
C ASP A 168 -5.02 9.56 -5.08
N VAL A 169 -5.70 8.53 -4.56
CA VAL A 169 -5.13 7.47 -3.72
C VAL A 169 -5.62 6.11 -4.18
N LEU A 170 -4.72 5.17 -4.29
CA LEU A 170 -4.99 3.78 -4.62
C LEU A 170 -4.65 2.89 -3.42
N MET A 171 -5.64 2.23 -2.81
CA MET A 171 -5.37 1.14 -1.88
C MET A 171 -5.17 -0.16 -2.67
N PHE A 172 -3.98 -0.74 -2.57
CA PHE A 172 -3.61 -1.87 -3.41
C PHE A 172 -3.02 -3.03 -2.61
N SER A 173 -3.39 -4.26 -2.99
CA SER A 173 -2.81 -5.47 -2.41
C SER A 173 -1.41 -5.72 -2.94
N LEU A 174 -0.41 -5.56 -2.06
CA LEU A 174 0.99 -5.66 -2.43
C LEU A 174 1.80 -6.41 -1.38
N ASN A 175 2.48 -7.44 -1.82
CA ASN A 175 3.51 -8.16 -1.08
C ASN A 175 4.34 -9.00 -2.07
N PRO A 176 5.47 -9.60 -1.65
CA PRO A 176 6.34 -10.32 -2.60
C PRO A 176 5.69 -11.51 -3.30
N CYS A 177 4.65 -12.13 -2.72
CA CYS A 177 3.92 -13.23 -3.37
C CYS A 177 2.98 -12.69 -4.46
N TYR A 178 2.16 -11.70 -4.09
CA TYR A 178 1.18 -11.13 -5.02
C TYR A 178 1.85 -10.47 -6.22
N ASP A 179 3.04 -9.89 -6.01
CA ASP A 179 3.80 -9.26 -7.08
C ASP A 179 4.24 -10.22 -8.18
N LEU A 180 4.28 -11.52 -7.90
CA LEU A 180 4.59 -12.55 -8.90
C LEU A 180 3.38 -12.96 -9.75
N LEU A 181 2.15 -12.59 -9.36
CA LEU A 181 0.93 -13.09 -9.98
C LEU A 181 0.37 -12.11 -11.02
N PRO A 182 -0.13 -12.64 -12.15
CA PRO A 182 -0.77 -11.83 -13.18
C PRO A 182 -2.09 -11.22 -12.69
N PRO A 183 -2.64 -10.24 -13.44
CA PRO A 183 -3.97 -9.68 -13.17
C PRO A 183 -5.06 -10.75 -13.11
N SER A 184 -5.97 -10.61 -12.16
CA SER A 184 -7.17 -11.47 -12.05
C SER A 184 -8.35 -10.65 -11.52
N ASP A 185 -9.55 -10.93 -12.05
CA ASP A 185 -10.80 -10.40 -11.51
C ASP A 185 -11.26 -11.17 -10.27
N ASP A 186 -10.68 -12.36 -10.06
CA ASP A 186 -10.91 -13.21 -8.91
C ASP A 186 -9.81 -13.02 -7.87
N VAL A 187 -10.14 -12.38 -6.77
CA VAL A 187 -9.23 -12.09 -5.68
C VAL A 187 -8.70 -13.36 -4.98
N ASP A 188 -9.44 -14.46 -5.05
CA ASP A 188 -9.05 -15.72 -4.41
C ASP A 188 -7.76 -16.31 -5.03
N THR A 189 -7.45 -15.92 -6.26
CA THR A 189 -6.17 -16.29 -6.91
C THR A 189 -4.93 -15.80 -6.15
N LEU A 190 -5.04 -14.74 -5.34
CA LEU A 190 -3.91 -14.20 -4.60
C LEU A 190 -3.46 -15.10 -3.43
N TRP A 191 -4.33 -16.00 -2.95
CA TRP A 191 -4.01 -16.91 -1.85
C TRP A 191 -4.26 -18.39 -2.15
N ALA A 192 -4.64 -18.71 -3.39
CA ALA A 192 -4.81 -20.08 -3.81
C ALA A 192 -3.44 -20.78 -3.94
N ASP A 193 -3.28 -21.96 -3.34
CA ASP A 193 -2.03 -22.73 -3.40
C ASP A 193 -1.63 -23.05 -4.84
N GLU A 194 -2.61 -23.28 -5.72
CA GLU A 194 -2.40 -23.57 -7.14
C GLU A 194 -1.70 -22.43 -7.87
N SER A 195 -1.95 -21.18 -7.48
CA SER A 195 -1.29 -20.00 -8.06
C SER A 195 0.22 -20.01 -7.85
N TYR A 196 0.69 -20.63 -6.77
CA TYR A 196 2.11 -20.71 -6.40
C TYR A 196 2.74 -22.09 -6.69
N ALA A 197 1.99 -22.99 -7.30
CA ALA A 197 2.49 -24.33 -7.66
C ALA A 197 3.40 -24.32 -8.89
N GLN A 198 3.37 -23.25 -9.69
CA GLN A 198 4.17 -23.06 -10.91
C GLN A 198 5.45 -22.27 -10.63
N GLU A 199 6.35 -22.27 -11.63
CA GLU A 199 7.51 -21.37 -11.62
C GLU A 199 7.04 -19.94 -11.90
N LEU A 200 7.43 -18.99 -11.04
CA LEU A 200 7.10 -17.58 -11.16
C LEU A 200 8.39 -16.76 -11.14
N HIS A 201 8.54 -15.89 -12.10
CA HIS A 201 9.75 -15.10 -12.26
C HIS A 201 9.42 -13.61 -12.33
N ASN A 202 10.11 -12.84 -11.49
CA ASN A 202 10.01 -11.39 -11.44
C ASN A 202 8.64 -10.84 -11.02
N ILE A 203 8.56 -9.55 -10.82
CA ILE A 203 7.28 -8.86 -10.62
C ILE A 203 6.49 -8.93 -11.93
N ASP A 204 5.20 -9.27 -11.83
CA ASP A 204 4.32 -9.27 -12.99
C ASP A 204 4.37 -7.91 -13.72
N PRO A 205 4.46 -7.90 -15.07
CA PRO A 205 4.60 -6.66 -15.83
C PRO A 205 3.45 -5.65 -15.64
N GLU A 206 2.21 -6.09 -15.38
CA GLU A 206 1.11 -5.16 -15.11
C GLU A 206 1.24 -4.51 -13.73
N ARG A 207 1.74 -5.26 -12.72
CA ARG A 207 2.02 -4.68 -11.39
C ARG A 207 3.14 -3.66 -11.47
N GLN A 208 4.22 -3.99 -12.18
CA GLN A 208 5.33 -3.07 -12.42
C GLN A 208 4.84 -1.77 -13.10
N ARG A 209 4.04 -1.89 -14.18
CA ARG A 209 3.45 -0.74 -14.88
C ARG A 209 2.53 0.08 -13.98
N LEU A 210 1.76 -0.56 -13.10
CA LEU A 210 0.91 0.15 -12.13
C LEU A 210 1.75 1.02 -11.19
N TYR A 211 2.80 0.45 -10.59
CA TYR A 211 3.65 1.17 -9.64
C TYR A 211 4.34 2.37 -10.29
N GLU A 212 4.93 2.16 -11.46
CA GLU A 212 5.57 3.21 -12.25
C GLU A 212 4.59 4.30 -12.67
N PHE A 213 3.40 3.91 -13.11
CA PHE A 213 2.32 4.84 -13.45
C PHE A 213 1.92 5.71 -12.25
N CYS A 214 1.67 5.10 -11.11
CA CYS A 214 1.25 5.81 -9.90
C CYS A 214 2.32 6.80 -9.41
N GLU A 215 3.60 6.39 -9.41
CA GLU A 215 4.72 7.29 -9.08
C GLU A 215 4.77 8.49 -10.03
N ARG A 216 4.67 8.27 -11.34
CA ARG A 216 4.73 9.32 -12.35
C ARG A 216 3.58 10.30 -12.25
N GLU A 217 2.35 9.80 -12.09
CA GLU A 217 1.14 10.65 -12.06
C GLU A 217 0.88 11.24 -10.66
N GLY A 218 1.70 10.92 -9.67
CA GLY A 218 1.50 11.34 -8.29
C GLY A 218 0.26 10.75 -7.63
N VAL A 219 -0.25 9.61 -8.10
CA VAL A 219 -1.28 8.84 -7.42
C VAL A 219 -0.60 8.03 -6.33
N ALA A 220 -0.93 8.28 -5.07
CA ALA A 220 -0.30 7.55 -3.99
C ALA A 220 -0.86 6.13 -3.88
N ILE A 221 0.02 5.17 -3.60
CA ILE A 221 -0.39 3.82 -3.21
C ILE A 221 -0.27 3.69 -1.70
N ASP A 222 -1.36 3.31 -1.04
CA ASP A 222 -1.34 2.74 0.29
C ASP A 222 -1.55 1.22 0.19
N VAL A 223 -0.76 0.48 0.95
CA VAL A 223 -0.66 -0.98 0.77
C VAL A 223 -1.53 -1.72 1.75
N MET A 224 -2.48 -2.50 1.24
CA MET A 224 -3.18 -3.53 1.99
C MET A 224 -2.52 -4.90 1.79
N LYS A 225 -2.75 -5.83 2.72
CA LYS A 225 -2.29 -7.23 2.66
C LYS A 225 -0.77 -7.41 2.56
N ALA A 226 0.01 -6.48 3.12
CA ALA A 226 1.47 -6.57 3.16
C ALA A 226 1.98 -7.88 3.80
N TYR A 227 1.21 -8.46 4.73
CA TYR A 227 1.53 -9.72 5.41
C TYR A 227 0.90 -10.96 4.75
N GLY A 228 0.21 -10.79 3.60
CA GLY A 228 -0.48 -11.91 2.91
C GLY A 228 -1.53 -12.60 3.79
N GLY A 229 -2.34 -11.83 4.54
CA GLY A 229 -3.28 -12.41 5.51
C GLY A 229 -2.62 -13.03 6.75
N GLY A 230 -1.31 -12.93 6.89
CA GLY A 230 -0.49 -13.56 7.93
C GLY A 230 0.35 -14.73 7.42
N ASP A 231 0.10 -15.23 6.22
CA ASP A 231 0.81 -16.40 5.67
C ASP A 231 2.29 -16.12 5.48
N LEU A 232 2.67 -14.90 5.05
CA LEU A 232 4.07 -14.52 4.93
C LEU A 232 4.84 -14.53 6.27
N LEU A 233 4.14 -14.38 7.39
CA LEU A 233 4.72 -14.43 8.73
C LEU A 233 4.80 -15.85 9.31
N SER A 234 4.20 -16.82 8.62
CA SER A 234 4.12 -18.24 9.03
C SER A 234 5.26 -19.07 8.44
N GLY A 235 5.93 -19.84 9.27
CA GLY A 235 6.95 -20.78 8.79
C GLY A 235 6.39 -21.96 7.99
N THR A 236 5.08 -22.23 8.08
CA THR A 236 4.40 -23.33 7.40
C THR A 236 3.59 -22.89 6.17
N ASN A 237 3.00 -21.70 6.23
CA ASN A 237 2.08 -21.23 5.19
C ASN A 237 2.75 -20.33 4.14
N SER A 238 3.92 -19.78 4.47
CA SER A 238 4.63 -18.91 3.53
C SER A 238 4.96 -19.65 2.24
N PRO A 239 4.52 -19.15 1.06
CA PRO A 239 4.86 -19.73 -0.24
C PRO A 239 6.37 -19.82 -0.48
N PHE A 240 7.18 -19.03 0.24
CA PHE A 240 8.64 -19.07 0.18
C PHE A 240 9.27 -20.17 1.05
N GLY A 241 8.47 -20.95 1.81
CA GLY A 241 8.96 -21.98 2.73
C GLY A 241 9.72 -21.43 3.94
N LYS A 242 9.76 -20.13 4.10
CA LYS A 242 10.37 -19.40 5.24
C LYS A 242 9.47 -18.24 5.63
N PRO A 243 9.37 -17.92 6.94
CA PRO A 243 8.63 -16.74 7.37
C PRO A 243 9.42 -15.47 7.06
N MET A 244 8.72 -14.42 6.71
CA MET A 244 9.21 -13.05 6.74
C MET A 244 8.88 -12.41 8.09
N THR A 245 9.62 -11.39 8.48
CA THR A 245 9.24 -10.55 9.61
C THR A 245 8.28 -9.42 9.17
N PRO A 246 7.48 -8.84 10.08
CA PRO A 246 6.69 -7.64 9.77
C PRO A 246 7.54 -6.51 9.19
N VAL A 247 8.77 -6.33 9.69
CA VAL A 247 9.74 -5.33 9.20
C VAL A 247 10.08 -5.57 7.73
N GLN A 248 10.35 -6.81 7.35
CA GLN A 248 10.70 -7.18 5.97
C GLN A 248 9.52 -7.01 5.02
N CYS A 249 8.31 -7.37 5.45
CA CYS A 249 7.09 -7.17 4.64
C CYS A 249 6.81 -5.69 4.39
N ILE A 250 6.93 -4.85 5.43
CA ILE A 250 6.76 -3.40 5.32
C ILE A 250 7.83 -2.79 4.42
N GLU A 251 9.10 -3.17 4.61
CA GLU A 251 10.20 -2.68 3.77
C GLU A 251 9.99 -3.04 2.30
N TYR A 252 9.61 -4.29 2.02
CA TYR A 252 9.31 -4.71 0.65
C TYR A 252 8.28 -3.79 0.00
N ALA A 253 7.18 -3.53 0.67
CA ALA A 253 6.11 -2.69 0.15
C ALA A 253 6.57 -1.23 -0.03
N LEU A 254 7.21 -0.64 0.97
CA LEU A 254 7.63 0.76 0.97
C LEU A 254 8.75 1.08 -0.05
N THR A 255 9.43 0.06 -0.58
CA THR A 255 10.44 0.23 -1.65
C THR A 255 9.84 0.25 -3.05
N ARG A 256 8.57 -0.11 -3.22
CA ARG A 256 7.90 -0.04 -4.54
C ARG A 256 7.61 1.40 -4.95
N PRO A 257 7.70 1.72 -6.26
CA PRO A 257 7.33 3.05 -6.75
C PRO A 257 5.89 3.41 -6.38
N GLY A 258 5.65 4.69 -6.08
CA GLY A 258 4.31 5.20 -5.75
C GLY A 258 3.80 4.87 -4.35
N VAL A 259 4.45 3.98 -3.61
CA VAL A 259 4.00 3.56 -2.27
C VAL A 259 4.34 4.61 -1.21
N ALA A 260 3.31 5.15 -0.57
CA ALA A 260 3.42 6.13 0.51
C ALA A 260 3.30 5.50 1.90
N ALA A 261 2.44 4.51 2.08
CA ALA A 261 2.17 3.91 3.39
C ALA A 261 1.81 2.42 3.29
N VAL A 262 1.99 1.71 4.40
CA VAL A 262 1.52 0.33 4.58
C VAL A 262 0.46 0.31 5.67
N MET A 263 -0.77 -0.11 5.33
CA MET A 263 -1.85 -0.37 6.26
C MET A 263 -1.59 -1.68 6.98
N ALA A 264 -0.88 -1.60 8.11
CA ALA A 264 -0.60 -2.75 8.94
C ALA A 264 -1.91 -3.26 9.57
N GLY A 265 -2.31 -4.48 9.25
CA GLY A 265 -3.41 -5.17 9.92
C GLY A 265 -2.93 -5.66 11.28
N CYS A 266 -3.32 -4.96 12.36
CA CYS A 266 -2.93 -5.29 13.72
C CYS A 266 -4.15 -5.61 14.56
N ARG A 267 -4.06 -6.68 15.37
CA ARG A 267 -5.12 -7.13 16.28
C ARG A 267 -4.80 -6.85 17.74
N SER A 268 -3.58 -6.43 18.03
CA SER A 268 -3.11 -6.20 19.39
C SER A 268 -1.99 -5.19 19.42
N ARG A 269 -1.71 -4.66 20.61
CA ARG A 269 -0.57 -3.81 20.87
C ARG A 269 0.76 -4.44 20.43
N THR A 270 0.95 -5.73 20.68
CA THR A 270 2.17 -6.46 20.28
C THR A 270 2.36 -6.46 18.77
N GLU A 271 1.28 -6.59 17.98
CA GLU A 271 1.36 -6.53 16.53
C GLU A 271 1.63 -5.10 16.04
N ILE A 272 1.10 -4.08 16.71
CA ILE A 272 1.44 -2.67 16.44
C ILE A 272 2.92 -2.43 16.73
N GLU A 273 3.44 -2.90 17.86
CA GLU A 273 4.86 -2.81 18.21
C GLU A 273 5.75 -3.49 17.17
N ALA A 274 5.35 -4.67 16.69
CA ALA A 274 6.07 -5.40 15.66
C ALA A 274 6.11 -4.66 14.31
N ALA A 275 5.02 -3.99 13.93
CA ALA A 275 4.98 -3.13 12.74
C ALA A 275 5.84 -1.87 12.91
N LEU A 276 5.75 -1.22 14.08
CA LEU A 276 6.54 -0.03 14.42
C LEU A 276 8.03 -0.30 14.53
N ALA A 277 8.44 -1.55 14.77
CA ALA A 277 9.86 -1.94 14.78
C ALA A 277 10.56 -1.58 13.46
N TRP A 278 9.82 -1.47 12.34
CA TRP A 278 10.36 -1.00 11.07
C TRP A 278 11.00 0.39 11.18
N CYS A 279 10.45 1.29 11.99
CA CYS A 279 10.94 2.66 12.13
C CYS A 279 12.39 2.76 12.65
N THR A 280 12.81 1.77 13.43
CA THR A 280 14.16 1.73 14.06
C THR A 280 15.00 0.57 13.56
N ALA A 281 14.49 -0.22 12.61
CA ALA A 281 15.17 -1.38 12.09
C ALA A 281 16.44 -1.01 11.33
N THR A 282 17.48 -1.81 11.53
CA THR A 282 18.73 -1.72 10.78
C THR A 282 18.54 -2.22 9.34
N ALA A 283 19.43 -1.87 8.43
CA ALA A 283 19.42 -2.38 7.06
C ALA A 283 19.38 -3.93 7.00
N ALA A 284 20.11 -4.61 7.89
CA ALA A 284 20.10 -6.07 7.98
C ALA A 284 18.74 -6.64 8.41
N GLN A 285 18.01 -5.96 9.29
CA GLN A 285 16.67 -6.38 9.71
C GLN A 285 15.61 -6.12 8.63
N ARG A 286 15.81 -5.10 7.80
CA ARG A 286 14.94 -4.77 6.67
C ARG A 286 15.19 -5.64 5.44
N ASP A 287 16.34 -6.31 5.38
CA ASP A 287 16.69 -7.19 4.27
C ASP A 287 15.73 -8.37 4.16
N TYR A 288 14.91 -8.33 3.14
CA TYR A 288 13.92 -9.37 2.82
C TYR A 288 14.41 -10.38 1.78
N THR A 289 15.56 -10.16 1.17
CA THR A 289 16.02 -10.99 0.03
C THR A 289 16.29 -12.43 0.43
N GLN A 290 16.85 -12.66 1.63
CA GLN A 290 17.10 -14.02 2.11
C GLN A 290 15.83 -14.84 2.38
N ALA A 291 14.72 -14.17 2.66
CA ALA A 291 13.43 -14.84 2.80
C ALA A 291 12.87 -15.25 1.43
N LEU A 292 13.13 -14.44 0.40
CA LEU A 292 12.64 -14.67 -0.96
C LEU A 292 13.52 -15.66 -1.75
N THR A 293 14.78 -15.81 -1.41
CA THR A 293 15.71 -16.75 -2.04
C THR A 293 15.68 -18.10 -1.31
N GLY A 294 15.29 -19.16 -1.97
CA GLY A 294 15.36 -20.49 -1.34
C GLY A 294 14.47 -21.54 -1.96
N LEU A 295 13.44 -21.16 -2.69
CA LEU A 295 12.66 -22.07 -3.52
C LEU A 295 13.03 -21.77 -4.98
N GLY A 296 13.64 -22.73 -5.67
CA GLY A 296 14.09 -22.55 -7.06
C GLY A 296 12.98 -22.25 -8.07
N ARG A 297 11.72 -22.27 -7.63
CA ARG A 297 10.56 -21.91 -8.46
C ARG A 297 10.25 -20.41 -8.51
N PHE A 298 10.87 -19.60 -7.63
CA PHE A 298 10.71 -18.15 -7.63
C PHE A 298 12.06 -17.48 -7.87
N SER A 299 12.13 -16.57 -8.82
CA SER A 299 13.36 -15.81 -9.12
C SER A 299 13.07 -14.37 -9.52
N TRP A 300 14.07 -13.52 -9.33
CA TRP A 300 14.07 -12.10 -9.74
C TRP A 300 15.27 -11.79 -10.63
N GLU A 301 15.60 -12.69 -11.54
CA GLU A 301 16.74 -12.55 -12.43
C GLU A 301 16.60 -11.36 -13.40
N GLY A 302 17.65 -10.57 -13.50
CA GLY A 302 17.73 -9.44 -14.43
C GLY A 302 16.90 -8.22 -14.06
N HIS A 303 16.24 -8.20 -12.90
CA HIS A 303 15.43 -7.09 -12.43
C HIS A 303 15.87 -6.59 -11.06
N CYS A 304 15.92 -5.27 -10.90
CA CYS A 304 16.17 -4.67 -9.60
C CYS A 304 14.93 -4.78 -8.71
N MET A 305 15.08 -5.47 -7.58
CA MET A 305 14.00 -5.57 -6.58
C MET A 305 14.08 -4.48 -5.50
N TYR A 306 14.91 -3.46 -5.71
CA TYR A 306 15.11 -2.31 -4.82
C TYR A 306 15.48 -2.65 -3.37
N CYS A 307 16.12 -3.79 -3.15
CA CYS A 307 16.43 -4.34 -1.81
C CYS A 307 17.55 -3.60 -1.05
N GLY A 308 18.28 -2.70 -1.71
CA GLY A 308 19.36 -1.95 -1.08
C GLY A 308 20.67 -2.71 -0.86
N HIS A 309 20.79 -3.98 -1.28
CA HIS A 309 22.01 -4.78 -1.12
C HIS A 309 23.25 -4.21 -1.80
N CYS A 310 23.07 -3.31 -2.76
CA CYS A 310 24.16 -2.59 -3.39
C CYS A 310 24.79 -1.51 -2.48
N ALA A 311 24.20 -1.23 -1.34
CA ALA A 311 24.75 -0.32 -0.34
C ALA A 311 25.67 -1.07 0.66
N PRO A 312 26.74 -0.41 1.16
CA PRO A 312 27.20 0.87 0.71
C PRO A 312 27.93 0.77 -0.65
N CYS A 313 27.60 1.65 -1.57
CA CYS A 313 28.37 1.82 -2.80
C CYS A 313 29.66 2.58 -2.47
N THR A 314 30.81 2.14 -3.02
CA THR A 314 32.10 2.81 -2.82
C THR A 314 32.13 4.24 -3.37
N ALA A 315 31.26 4.53 -4.35
CA ALA A 315 31.05 5.87 -4.91
C ALA A 315 29.92 6.66 -4.22
N GLY A 316 29.33 6.13 -3.15
CA GLY A 316 28.25 6.78 -2.40
C GLY A 316 26.89 6.79 -3.11
N ILE A 317 26.74 6.06 -4.22
CA ILE A 317 25.52 6.07 -5.03
C ILE A 317 24.44 5.18 -4.38
N ASP A 318 23.21 5.68 -4.28
CA ASP A 318 22.04 4.88 -4.00
C ASP A 318 21.59 4.13 -5.28
N ILE A 319 22.14 2.95 -5.47
CA ILE A 319 21.92 2.14 -6.66
C ILE A 319 20.45 1.71 -6.78
N ALA A 320 19.77 1.47 -5.67
CA ALA A 320 18.35 1.08 -5.68
C ALA A 320 17.48 2.22 -6.23
N SER A 321 17.69 3.45 -5.74
CA SER A 321 16.97 4.64 -6.24
C SER A 321 17.33 4.97 -7.68
N VAL A 322 18.61 4.86 -8.06
CA VAL A 322 19.02 5.05 -9.47
C VAL A 322 18.32 4.07 -10.40
N ASN A 323 18.24 2.77 -10.03
CA ASN A 323 17.52 1.78 -10.84
C ASN A 323 16.01 2.05 -10.88
N LYS A 324 15.43 2.53 -9.77
CA LYS A 324 14.03 2.96 -9.75
C LYS A 324 13.76 4.04 -10.80
N TYR A 325 14.56 5.10 -10.82
CA TYR A 325 14.37 6.19 -11.77
C TYR A 325 14.72 5.78 -13.22
N TYR A 326 15.69 4.89 -13.40
CA TYR A 326 15.99 4.31 -14.70
C TYR A 326 14.80 3.50 -15.26
N ASN A 327 14.20 2.64 -14.45
CA ASN A 327 13.02 1.87 -14.84
C ASN A 327 11.83 2.78 -15.17
N LEU A 328 11.61 3.85 -14.37
CA LEU A 328 10.59 4.86 -14.65
C LEU A 328 10.81 5.58 -15.99
N THR A 329 12.07 5.76 -16.39
CA THR A 329 12.42 6.37 -17.68
C THR A 329 12.22 5.40 -18.84
N LEU A 330 12.59 4.12 -18.68
CA LEU A 330 12.41 3.11 -19.73
C LEU A 330 10.94 2.81 -20.05
N ALA A 331 10.05 3.02 -19.08
CA ALA A 331 8.62 2.81 -19.27
C ALA A 331 7.95 3.92 -20.10
N GLN A 332 8.70 4.91 -20.61
CA GLN A 332 8.18 6.10 -21.25
C GLN A 332 9.02 6.53 -22.46
N ASP A 333 8.40 7.20 -23.42
CA ASP A 333 9.08 7.73 -24.60
C ASP A 333 10.00 8.93 -24.29
N GLU A 334 9.72 9.61 -23.16
CA GLU A 334 10.49 10.79 -22.68
C GLU A 334 10.79 10.66 -21.19
N VAL A 335 11.86 11.31 -20.72
CA VAL A 335 12.18 11.41 -19.30
C VAL A 335 11.22 12.39 -18.62
N PRO A 336 10.30 11.95 -17.74
CA PRO A 336 9.39 12.85 -17.06
C PRO A 336 10.12 13.90 -16.22
N GLU A 337 9.58 15.09 -16.14
CA GLU A 337 10.15 16.18 -15.35
C GLU A 337 10.29 15.78 -13.88
N THR A 338 9.25 15.16 -13.31
CA THR A 338 9.26 14.68 -11.91
C THR A 338 10.34 13.62 -11.65
N VAL A 339 10.58 12.71 -12.59
CA VAL A 339 11.67 11.72 -12.47
C VAL A 339 13.02 12.41 -12.52
N ARG A 340 13.18 13.41 -13.40
CA ARG A 340 14.40 14.22 -13.51
C ARG A 340 14.65 15.03 -12.23
N GLU A 341 13.63 15.68 -11.68
CA GLU A 341 13.71 16.42 -10.44
C GLU A 341 14.12 15.52 -9.27
N HIS A 342 13.45 14.38 -9.10
CA HIS A 342 13.78 13.43 -8.02
C HIS A 342 15.16 12.82 -8.18
N TYR A 343 15.58 12.48 -9.40
CA TYR A 343 16.94 11.99 -9.66
C TYR A 343 17.99 13.04 -9.30
N ASN A 344 17.74 14.31 -9.64
CA ASN A 344 18.64 15.42 -9.33
C ASN A 344 18.75 15.74 -7.82
N LEU A 345 17.81 15.27 -7.01
CA LEU A 345 17.86 15.38 -5.55
C LEU A 345 18.73 14.30 -4.89
N LEU A 346 19.16 13.28 -5.63
CA LEU A 346 20.08 12.27 -5.09
C LEU A 346 21.42 12.93 -4.77
N ALA A 347 22.02 12.53 -3.64
CA ALA A 347 23.31 13.05 -3.21
C ALA A 347 24.46 12.72 -4.20
N HIS A 348 24.33 11.60 -4.88
CA HIS A 348 25.28 11.12 -5.89
C HIS A 348 24.55 10.52 -7.09
N HIS A 349 25.04 10.78 -8.28
CA HIS A 349 24.44 10.33 -9.54
C HIS A 349 25.23 9.18 -10.19
N ALA A 350 24.54 8.37 -11.00
CA ALA A 350 25.18 7.26 -11.72
C ALA A 350 26.34 7.73 -12.64
N SER A 351 26.26 8.97 -13.16
CA SER A 351 27.32 9.58 -13.98
C SER A 351 28.63 9.85 -13.22
N GLU A 352 28.60 9.81 -11.89
CA GLU A 352 29.81 9.94 -11.07
C GLU A 352 30.63 8.63 -10.98
N LEU A 353 30.06 7.50 -11.45
CA LEU A 353 30.78 6.25 -11.62
C LEU A 353 31.85 6.41 -12.70
N SER A 354 33.11 6.37 -12.31
CA SER A 354 34.21 6.25 -13.27
C SER A 354 34.35 4.81 -13.76
N LEU A 355 34.94 4.62 -14.95
CA LEU A 355 35.22 3.30 -15.53
C LEU A 355 36.05 2.39 -14.61
N ILE A 356 36.80 2.93 -13.67
CA ILE A 356 37.56 2.17 -12.66
C ILE A 356 36.62 1.47 -11.65
N HIS A 357 35.45 2.00 -11.38
CA HIS A 357 34.46 1.37 -10.50
C HIS A 357 33.67 0.25 -11.18
N ILE A 358 33.67 0.21 -12.51
CA ILE A 358 33.02 -0.84 -13.31
C ILE A 358 33.91 -2.07 -13.46
N SER A 359 35.23 -1.94 -13.22
CA SER A 359 36.21 -3.02 -13.39
C SER A 359 36.31 -4.01 -12.21
N GLU A 360 35.60 -3.77 -11.12
CA GLU A 360 35.43 -4.77 -10.06
C GLU A 360 34.11 -5.55 -10.28
N PRO A 361 34.16 -6.78 -10.79
CA PRO A 361 32.95 -7.55 -11.16
C PRO A 361 32.19 -8.14 -9.97
N THR A 362 32.36 -7.57 -8.76
CA THR A 362 32.08 -8.30 -7.53
C THR A 362 30.66 -8.18 -7.00
N ARG A 363 29.77 -7.34 -7.54
CA ARG A 363 28.39 -7.27 -7.02
C ARG A 363 27.28 -7.27 -8.06
N LEU A 364 27.53 -6.80 -9.28
CA LEU A 364 26.56 -6.94 -10.38
C LEU A 364 26.44 -8.38 -10.90
N GLY A 365 27.45 -9.24 -10.67
CA GLY A 365 27.43 -10.66 -11.01
C GLY A 365 26.85 -11.59 -9.95
N MET A 366 26.42 -11.04 -8.79
CA MET A 366 25.75 -11.81 -7.74
C MET A 366 24.22 -11.70 -7.79
N ILE A 367 23.68 -11.00 -8.78
CA ILE A 367 22.24 -10.89 -9.05
C ILE A 367 21.88 -11.75 -10.28
N SER A 368 22.72 -12.73 -10.64
CA SER A 368 22.39 -13.76 -11.63
C SER A 368 21.99 -15.05 -10.93
#